data_beafffcf2446e3d06d409243cb9f889e
#
_entry.id   beafffcf2446e3d06d409243cb9f889e
#
_cell.length_a   1.000
_cell.length_b   1.000
_cell.length_c   1.000
_cell.angle_alpha   90.00
_cell.angle_beta   90.00
_cell.angle_gamma   90.00
#
_symmetry.space_group_name_H-M   'P 1'
#
loop_
_entity.id
_entity.type
_entity.pdbx_description
1 polymer ?
#
loop_
_entity_poly.entity_id
_entity_poly.type
_entity_poly.pdbx_seq_one_letter_code
_entity_poly.pdbx_strand_id
1 'polypeptide(L)'
;MIVIVNGKEKNLKAGSTLKAAVAGEPYVKGGLVSVRLSEKKVVAETRDFEISTDAGTMVMRLDESPLAEKWRSGMMGAMADMNSRWVTHDIVAFGAFPSDLEVDRGTYRYARYECFLALGGFDNNTTYLMLARDSHSGSYGAGRGVIGRITVGRHILDKVREGDRITAVRPLMSETSTEDVVVTDDLSFKLDDGYVVETCVGIALDKESPESAEQLLVLAGKGSIKATESTGSYVACSEDLDVAIPAETVRIRDRGSVAVRCSGIGTGRLYIYKDRRQLSPQHNSAGKAFQGMAIVSKAPAGSSFAVITDPPRALAVGMTQAKGAEFLAKAGIRQIRTGDVSDDAIIAEQSPEHTMAALSKGEAETFGVPRGKVFTIRLSEDDPLSVTYFRKITGLNHKPVGVLKVQFTFEGLP
;
A
#
# COMPACT_ATOMS: atom_id res chain seq x y z
N MET A 1 -31.12 -6.20 10.05
CA MET A 1 -29.73 -6.65 9.99
C MET A 1 -28.81 -5.45 9.87
N ILE A 2 -27.65 -5.52 10.49
CA ILE A 2 -26.64 -4.46 10.44
C ILE A 2 -25.53 -4.91 9.50
N VAL A 3 -25.21 -4.10 8.51
CA VAL A 3 -24.03 -4.27 7.65
C VAL A 3 -23.13 -3.06 7.76
N ILE A 4 -21.84 -3.25 7.61
CA ILE A 4 -20.88 -2.15 7.61
C ILE A 4 -20.61 -1.79 6.14
N VAL A 5 -20.95 -0.56 5.73
CA VAL A 5 -20.70 -0.09 4.37
C VAL A 5 -19.69 1.04 4.39
N ASN A 6 -18.58 0.87 3.71
CA ASN A 6 -17.45 1.84 3.70
C ASN A 6 -17.07 2.32 5.11
N GLY A 7 -17.03 1.38 6.08
CA GLY A 7 -16.68 1.66 7.47
C GLY A 7 -17.79 2.26 8.33
N LYS A 8 -19.02 2.41 7.81
CA LYS A 8 -20.17 2.95 8.55
C LYS A 8 -21.28 1.88 8.69
N GLU A 9 -21.88 1.80 9.87
CA GLU A 9 -23.03 0.92 10.09
C GLU A 9 -24.25 1.40 9.30
N LYS A 10 -24.91 0.46 8.62
CA LYS A 10 -26.13 0.70 7.84
C LYS A 10 -27.18 -0.35 8.21
N ASN A 11 -28.32 0.13 8.72
CA ASN A 11 -29.44 -0.73 9.06
C ASN A 11 -30.25 -1.07 7.81
N LEU A 12 -30.28 -2.34 7.43
CA LEU A 12 -31.03 -2.85 6.28
C LEU A 12 -32.10 -3.84 6.74
N LYS A 13 -33.13 -4.04 5.89
CA LYS A 13 -34.15 -5.09 6.13
C LYS A 13 -33.51 -6.47 5.93
N ALA A 14 -33.97 -7.48 6.67
CA ALA A 14 -33.55 -8.86 6.44
C ALA A 14 -33.84 -9.28 4.98
N GLY A 15 -32.86 -9.96 4.35
CA GLY A 15 -32.95 -10.36 2.94
C GLY A 15 -32.64 -9.25 1.94
N SER A 16 -32.15 -8.09 2.39
CA SER A 16 -31.67 -7.04 1.47
C SER A 16 -30.47 -7.53 0.65
N THR A 17 -30.29 -6.91 -0.51
CA THR A 17 -29.18 -7.22 -1.43
C THR A 17 -28.17 -6.06 -1.48
N LEU A 18 -27.05 -6.27 -2.17
CA LEU A 18 -26.04 -5.25 -2.44
C LEU A 18 -26.63 -3.96 -2.99
N LYS A 19 -27.71 -4.04 -3.77
CA LYS A 19 -28.42 -2.85 -4.28
C LYS A 19 -28.85 -1.89 -3.17
N ALA A 20 -29.28 -2.40 -2.02
CA ALA A 20 -29.62 -1.59 -0.86
C ALA A 20 -28.40 -1.01 -0.15
N ALA A 21 -27.29 -1.77 -0.11
CA ALA A 21 -26.05 -1.31 0.51
C ALA A 21 -25.40 -0.17 -0.27
N VAL A 22 -25.34 -0.26 -1.60
CA VAL A 22 -24.70 0.75 -2.45
C VAL A 22 -25.50 2.04 -2.61
N ALA A 23 -26.79 2.03 -2.22
CA ALA A 23 -27.65 3.21 -2.34
C ALA A 23 -27.12 4.37 -1.47
N GLY A 24 -26.79 5.51 -2.09
CA GLY A 24 -26.24 6.68 -1.43
C GLY A 24 -24.75 6.62 -1.14
N GLU A 25 -24.07 5.55 -1.57
CA GLU A 25 -22.63 5.37 -1.40
C GLU A 25 -21.87 5.70 -2.71
N PRO A 26 -20.55 5.99 -2.63
CA PRO A 26 -19.71 6.07 -3.81
C PRO A 26 -19.73 4.74 -4.56
N TYR A 27 -20.38 4.71 -5.72
CA TYR A 27 -20.55 3.52 -6.55
C TYR A 27 -20.71 3.93 -8.00
N VAL A 28 -20.19 3.14 -8.92
CA VAL A 28 -20.41 3.29 -10.36
C VAL A 28 -21.20 2.11 -10.90
N LYS A 29 -22.18 2.38 -11.75
CA LYS A 29 -23.04 1.35 -12.34
C LYS A 29 -22.21 0.28 -13.06
N GLY A 30 -22.40 -0.99 -12.70
CA GLY A 30 -21.61 -2.11 -13.21
C GLY A 30 -20.17 -2.18 -12.66
N GLY A 31 -19.87 -1.37 -11.66
CA GLY A 31 -18.57 -1.41 -10.99
C GLY A 31 -18.50 -2.50 -9.92
N LEU A 32 -17.28 -2.95 -9.65
CA LEU A 32 -17.01 -3.96 -8.64
C LEU A 32 -17.21 -3.40 -7.23
N VAL A 33 -17.77 -4.23 -6.37
CA VAL A 33 -17.87 -4.04 -4.92
C VAL A 33 -17.31 -5.27 -4.21
N SER A 34 -16.76 -5.12 -3.02
CA SER A 34 -16.36 -6.24 -2.18
C SER A 34 -17.33 -6.47 -1.04
N VAL A 35 -17.57 -7.73 -0.74
CA VAL A 35 -18.35 -8.19 0.43
C VAL A 35 -17.47 -9.13 1.22
N ARG A 36 -17.12 -8.74 2.43
CA ARG A 36 -16.43 -9.60 3.39
C ARG A 36 -17.47 -10.35 4.19
N LEU A 37 -17.48 -11.68 4.05
CA LEU A 37 -18.47 -12.58 4.64
C LEU A 37 -18.15 -12.93 6.09
N SER A 38 -16.87 -13.19 6.39
CA SER A 38 -16.38 -13.45 7.72
C SER A 38 -14.88 -13.14 7.81
N GLU A 39 -14.46 -12.68 8.97
CA GLU A 39 -13.05 -12.57 9.30
C GLU A 39 -12.69 -13.72 10.25
N LYS A 40 -12.02 -14.74 9.75
CA LYS A 40 -11.40 -15.76 10.59
C LYS A 40 -9.96 -15.33 10.84
N LYS A 41 -9.71 -14.77 12.02
CA LYS A 41 -8.34 -14.57 12.50
C LYS A 41 -7.81 -15.92 12.94
N VAL A 42 -6.95 -16.51 12.13
CA VAL A 42 -6.16 -17.67 12.52
C VAL A 42 -4.82 -17.14 13.00
N VAL A 43 -4.64 -17.11 14.32
CA VAL A 43 -3.34 -16.86 14.91
C VAL A 43 -2.61 -18.20 14.91
N ALA A 44 -1.61 -18.34 14.07
CA ALA A 44 -0.76 -19.52 14.01
C ALA A 44 0.64 -19.17 14.51
N GLU A 45 1.20 -20.04 15.36
CA GLU A 45 2.63 -19.98 15.67
C GLU A 45 3.41 -20.27 14.39
N THR A 46 4.36 -19.40 14.08
CA THR A 46 5.30 -19.64 12.99
C THR A 46 6.42 -20.55 13.46
N ARG A 47 7.27 -20.98 12.53
CA ARG A 47 8.54 -21.62 12.88
C ARG A 47 9.67 -20.60 13.14
N ASP A 48 9.34 -19.32 13.21
CA ASP A 48 10.27 -18.24 13.50
C ASP A 48 10.22 -17.89 15.01
N PHE A 49 11.39 -17.85 15.63
CA PHE A 49 11.58 -17.54 17.05
C PHE A 49 12.44 -16.31 17.20
N GLU A 50 11.94 -15.35 17.96
CA GLU A 50 12.73 -14.20 18.38
C GLU A 50 13.63 -14.61 19.54
N ILE A 51 14.94 -14.39 19.37
CA ILE A 51 15.96 -14.56 20.41
C ILE A 51 16.48 -13.18 20.76
N SER A 52 16.11 -12.68 21.93
CA SER A 52 16.60 -11.42 22.48
C SER A 52 17.83 -11.69 23.35
N THR A 53 18.88 -10.89 23.15
CA THR A 53 20.14 -10.96 23.92
C THR A 53 20.55 -9.57 24.40
N ASP A 54 21.51 -9.48 25.30
CA ASP A 54 22.10 -8.20 25.73
C ASP A 54 22.72 -7.43 24.53
N ALA A 55 23.14 -8.11 23.47
CA ALA A 55 23.67 -7.51 22.23
C ALA A 55 22.60 -7.04 21.23
N GLY A 56 21.34 -7.46 21.42
CA GLY A 56 20.20 -7.16 20.55
C GLY A 56 19.36 -8.38 20.20
N THR A 57 18.46 -8.22 19.25
CA THR A 57 17.44 -9.23 18.91
C THR A 57 17.75 -9.86 17.54
N MET A 58 17.59 -11.20 17.48
CA MET A 58 17.73 -12.01 16.26
C MET A 58 16.48 -12.85 16.05
N VAL A 59 16.22 -13.28 14.82
CA VAL A 59 15.15 -14.23 14.51
C VAL A 59 15.78 -15.51 13.98
N MET A 60 15.46 -16.61 14.63
CA MET A 60 15.81 -17.98 14.22
C MET A 60 14.59 -18.63 13.59
N ARG A 61 14.74 -19.16 12.38
CA ARG A 61 13.76 -20.05 11.76
C ARG A 61 14.14 -21.48 12.08
N LEU A 62 13.22 -22.24 12.68
CA LEU A 62 13.39 -23.67 12.95
C LEU A 62 13.26 -24.49 11.67
N ASP A 63 14.09 -25.50 11.55
CA ASP A 63 13.99 -26.54 10.51
C ASP A 63 12.83 -27.51 10.77
N GLU A 64 12.36 -28.16 9.73
CA GLU A 64 11.36 -29.24 9.82
C GLU A 64 12.04 -30.57 10.18
N SER A 65 12.59 -30.62 11.40
CA SER A 65 13.26 -31.84 11.91
C SER A 65 12.72 -32.25 13.27
N PRO A 66 12.77 -33.55 13.63
CA PRO A 66 12.38 -34.02 14.94
C PRO A 66 13.17 -33.33 16.08
N LEU A 67 14.44 -33.03 15.84
CA LEU A 67 15.29 -32.35 16.81
C LEU A 67 14.85 -30.89 17.04
N ALA A 68 14.45 -30.18 16.01
CA ALA A 68 13.92 -28.84 16.13
C ALA A 68 12.59 -28.81 16.90
N GLU A 69 11.71 -29.80 16.68
CA GLU A 69 10.47 -29.92 17.47
C GLU A 69 10.75 -30.28 18.93
N LYS A 70 11.74 -31.14 19.18
CA LYS A 70 12.18 -31.47 20.54
C LYS A 70 12.75 -30.25 21.26
N TRP A 71 13.52 -29.41 20.57
CA TRP A 71 13.99 -28.15 21.10
C TRP A 71 12.82 -27.22 21.44
N ARG A 72 11.88 -27.05 20.52
CA ARG A 72 10.70 -26.20 20.72
C ARG A 72 9.86 -26.62 21.92
N SER A 73 9.57 -27.89 22.07
CA SER A 73 8.68 -28.43 23.09
C SER A 73 9.32 -28.60 24.47
N GLY A 74 10.62 -28.86 24.53
CA GLY A 74 11.27 -29.26 25.78
C GLY A 74 12.47 -28.42 26.22
N MET A 75 13.19 -27.76 25.29
CA MET A 75 14.45 -27.10 25.63
C MET A 75 14.36 -25.57 25.56
N MET A 76 13.43 -25.04 24.77
CA MET A 76 13.30 -23.59 24.56
C MET A 76 13.10 -22.81 25.88
N GLY A 77 12.30 -23.36 26.80
CA GLY A 77 12.05 -22.74 28.11
C GLY A 77 13.29 -22.57 28.98
N ALA A 78 14.30 -23.43 28.78
CA ALA A 78 15.55 -23.34 29.52
C ALA A 78 16.53 -22.30 28.95
N MET A 79 16.22 -21.66 27.80
CA MET A 79 17.13 -20.72 27.16
C MET A 79 17.14 -19.33 27.82
N ALA A 80 16.10 -18.94 28.55
CA ALA A 80 16.05 -17.65 29.22
C ALA A 80 17.13 -17.53 30.30
N ASP A 81 17.78 -16.38 30.34
CA ASP A 81 18.90 -16.04 31.25
C ASP A 81 20.19 -16.86 31.05
N MET A 82 20.31 -17.61 29.95
CA MET A 82 21.56 -18.31 29.62
C MET A 82 22.64 -17.36 29.15
N ASN A 83 23.82 -17.47 29.75
CA ASN A 83 24.99 -16.73 29.35
C ASN A 83 25.68 -17.36 28.14
N SER A 84 26.29 -16.53 27.30
CA SER A 84 27.28 -17.00 26.33
C SER A 84 28.54 -17.41 27.07
N ARG A 85 28.90 -18.70 26.96
CA ARG A 85 30.06 -19.29 27.61
C ARG A 85 31.32 -19.19 26.75
N TRP A 86 31.15 -19.30 25.45
CA TRP A 86 32.25 -19.17 24.51
C TRP A 86 31.81 -18.32 23.31
N VAL A 87 32.70 -17.43 22.97
CA VAL A 87 32.53 -16.60 21.78
C VAL A 87 33.85 -16.64 21.02
N THR A 88 33.84 -17.35 19.91
CA THR A 88 34.99 -17.44 18.99
C THR A 88 34.70 -16.75 17.68
N HIS A 89 35.64 -16.80 16.75
CA HIS A 89 35.41 -16.35 15.38
C HIS A 89 34.28 -17.13 14.70
N ASP A 90 34.22 -18.44 14.94
CA ASP A 90 33.31 -19.34 14.22
C ASP A 90 31.95 -19.55 14.90
N ILE A 91 31.88 -19.44 16.23
CA ILE A 91 30.70 -19.79 17.01
C ILE A 91 30.45 -18.87 18.21
N VAL A 92 29.17 -18.85 18.61
CA VAL A 92 28.72 -18.40 19.93
C VAL A 92 28.01 -19.58 20.61
N ALA A 93 28.31 -19.84 21.87
CA ALA A 93 27.71 -20.93 22.65
C ALA A 93 26.99 -20.39 23.88
N PHE A 94 25.69 -20.60 23.95
CA PHE A 94 24.84 -20.26 25.10
C PHE A 94 24.50 -21.55 25.90
N GLY A 95 24.67 -21.50 27.20
CA GLY A 95 24.38 -22.67 28.05
C GLY A 95 25.14 -22.63 29.38
N ALA A 96 25.18 -23.71 30.14
CA ALA A 96 24.73 -25.07 29.76
C ALA A 96 23.35 -25.42 30.39
N PHE A 97 22.69 -26.40 29.81
CA PHE A 97 21.46 -26.98 30.34
C PHE A 97 21.44 -28.51 30.11
N PRO A 98 20.71 -29.30 30.93
CA PRO A 98 20.59 -30.72 30.70
C PRO A 98 19.66 -31.06 29.53
N SER A 99 19.97 -32.11 28.80
CA SER A 99 19.13 -32.65 27.74
C SER A 99 19.16 -34.19 27.73
N ASP A 100 18.34 -34.76 26.88
CA ASP A 100 18.30 -36.23 26.64
C ASP A 100 18.84 -36.56 25.23
N LEU A 101 19.77 -35.74 24.72
CA LEU A 101 20.41 -35.98 23.45
C LEU A 101 21.44 -37.13 23.56
N GLU A 102 21.44 -37.97 22.53
CA GLU A 102 22.44 -39.02 22.42
C GLU A 102 23.80 -38.47 21.98
N VAL A 103 24.86 -39.06 22.52
CA VAL A 103 26.22 -38.64 22.20
C VAL A 103 26.64 -39.20 20.84
N ASP A 104 27.02 -38.30 19.94
CA ASP A 104 27.62 -38.61 18.66
C ASP A 104 28.93 -37.80 18.50
N ARG A 105 30.03 -38.50 18.34
CA ARG A 105 31.38 -37.91 18.18
C ARG A 105 31.79 -37.65 16.73
N GLY A 106 30.87 -37.73 15.80
CA GLY A 106 31.10 -37.42 14.39
C GLY A 106 31.54 -35.96 14.19
N THR A 107 32.29 -35.72 13.12
CA THR A 107 32.65 -34.39 12.67
C THR A 107 31.72 -33.96 11.56
N TYR A 108 31.10 -32.79 11.73
CA TYR A 108 30.09 -32.28 10.81
C TYR A 108 30.46 -30.88 10.33
N ARG A 109 29.92 -30.50 9.15
CA ARG A 109 30.07 -29.16 8.58
C ARG A 109 28.85 -28.32 8.96
N TYR A 110 29.14 -27.10 9.41
CA TYR A 110 28.17 -26.09 9.77
C TYR A 110 28.29 -24.90 8.84
N ALA A 111 27.16 -24.43 8.34
CA ALA A 111 27.12 -23.22 7.53
C ALA A 111 26.94 -21.97 8.41
N ARG A 112 27.41 -20.84 7.94
CA ARG A 112 27.21 -19.56 8.62
C ARG A 112 25.74 -19.33 8.93
N TYR A 113 25.44 -18.89 10.15
CA TYR A 113 24.10 -18.61 10.71
C TYR A 113 23.28 -19.86 11.05
N GLU A 114 23.78 -21.05 10.91
CA GLU A 114 23.11 -22.25 11.45
C GLU A 114 23.09 -22.20 12.98
N CYS A 115 21.96 -22.65 13.55
CA CYS A 115 21.75 -22.85 14.98
C CYS A 115 21.73 -24.34 15.24
N PHE A 116 22.53 -24.81 16.19
CA PHE A 116 22.65 -26.24 16.47
C PHE A 116 22.86 -26.48 17.97
N LEU A 117 22.54 -27.69 18.40
CA LEU A 117 22.80 -28.15 19.78
C LEU A 117 24.15 -28.85 19.86
N ALA A 118 24.83 -28.69 20.98
CA ALA A 118 26.14 -29.28 21.25
C ALA A 118 26.21 -29.82 22.66
N LEU A 119 26.99 -30.88 22.89
CA LEU A 119 27.22 -31.50 24.19
C LEU A 119 28.65 -31.17 24.65
N GLY A 120 28.78 -30.34 25.67
CA GLY A 120 30.07 -29.98 26.24
C GLY A 120 30.72 -31.21 26.88
N GLY A 121 31.97 -31.49 26.51
CA GLY A 121 32.65 -32.68 27.01
C GLY A 121 32.00 -34.03 26.63
N PHE A 122 31.08 -34.01 25.63
CA PHE A 122 30.27 -35.17 25.25
C PHE A 122 29.33 -35.66 26.38
N ASP A 123 28.87 -34.74 27.20
CA ASP A 123 27.94 -34.96 28.32
C ASP A 123 26.62 -34.24 28.07
N ASN A 124 25.50 -34.96 28.07
CA ASN A 124 24.18 -34.41 27.84
C ASN A 124 23.65 -33.54 29.01
N ASN A 125 24.29 -33.60 30.20
CA ASN A 125 24.02 -32.61 31.25
C ASN A 125 24.58 -31.22 30.95
N THR A 126 25.45 -31.12 29.95
CA THR A 126 26.09 -29.86 29.53
C THR A 126 25.79 -29.54 28.06
N THR A 127 24.50 -29.39 27.75
CA THR A 127 24.05 -29.02 26.40
C THR A 127 24.13 -27.51 26.19
N TYR A 128 24.49 -27.11 24.99
CA TYR A 128 24.60 -25.71 24.55
C TYR A 128 23.80 -25.46 23.31
N LEU A 129 23.22 -24.26 23.21
CA LEU A 129 22.76 -23.72 21.95
C LEU A 129 23.94 -23.01 21.27
N MET A 130 24.34 -23.50 20.12
CA MET A 130 25.42 -22.95 19.31
C MET A 130 24.88 -22.17 18.13
N LEU A 131 25.46 -21.01 17.88
CA LEU A 131 25.17 -20.18 16.71
C LEU A 131 26.44 -20.03 15.88
N ALA A 132 26.42 -20.50 14.64
CA ALA A 132 27.58 -20.43 13.73
C ALA A 132 27.76 -18.98 13.20
N ARG A 133 28.87 -18.34 13.56
CA ARG A 133 29.29 -17.04 13.03
C ARG A 133 29.89 -17.16 11.64
N ASP A 134 30.62 -18.24 11.42
CA ASP A 134 31.17 -18.55 10.11
C ASP A 134 31.05 -20.04 9.79
N SER A 135 31.28 -20.39 8.53
CA SER A 135 31.25 -21.78 8.08
C SER A 135 32.48 -22.51 8.57
N HIS A 136 32.26 -23.61 9.28
CA HIS A 136 33.35 -24.40 9.88
C HIS A 136 32.97 -25.88 9.95
N SER A 137 33.92 -26.71 10.39
CA SER A 137 33.68 -28.10 10.70
C SER A 137 34.12 -28.39 12.14
N GLY A 138 33.35 -29.24 12.83
CA GLY A 138 33.65 -29.60 14.22
C GLY A 138 32.89 -30.79 14.70
N SER A 139 33.34 -31.36 15.84
CA SER A 139 32.65 -32.43 16.58
C SER A 139 32.12 -31.84 17.86
N TYR A 140 30.78 -31.68 17.93
CA TYR A 140 30.11 -31.02 19.05
C TYR A 140 29.22 -31.93 19.89
N GLY A 141 29.32 -33.21 19.70
CA GLY A 141 28.74 -34.23 20.60
C GLY A 141 27.28 -34.60 20.39
N ALA A 142 26.49 -33.79 19.70
CA ALA A 142 25.06 -34.03 19.42
C ALA A 142 24.80 -34.37 17.94
N GLY A 143 25.69 -35.11 17.31
CA GLY A 143 25.65 -35.31 15.87
C GLY A 143 25.80 -33.97 15.12
N ARG A 144 25.11 -33.80 13.99
CA ARG A 144 25.05 -32.50 13.34
C ARG A 144 24.25 -31.45 14.18
N GLY A 145 23.28 -31.91 14.96
CA GLY A 145 22.56 -31.13 15.94
C GLY A 145 21.83 -29.88 15.43
N VAL A 146 21.74 -29.64 14.12
CA VAL A 146 21.12 -28.43 13.54
C VAL A 146 19.63 -28.42 13.82
N ILE A 147 19.15 -27.30 14.34
CA ILE A 147 17.73 -27.08 14.68
C ILE A 147 17.12 -25.92 13.84
N GLY A 148 17.95 -25.09 13.22
CA GLY A 148 17.45 -23.96 12.45
C GLY A 148 18.57 -23.00 12.01
N ARG A 149 18.14 -21.78 11.62
CA ARG A 149 19.06 -20.77 11.09
C ARG A 149 18.62 -19.36 11.48
N ILE A 150 19.57 -18.47 11.77
CA ILE A 150 19.30 -17.02 11.92
C ILE A 150 18.93 -16.41 10.57
N THR A 151 17.74 -15.84 10.47
CA THR A 151 17.18 -15.22 9.26
C THR A 151 17.21 -13.70 9.32
N VAL A 152 16.97 -13.12 10.50
CA VAL A 152 16.97 -11.67 10.75
C VAL A 152 17.91 -11.35 11.90
N GLY A 153 18.49 -10.16 11.91
CA GLY A 153 19.39 -9.73 12.98
C GLY A 153 20.77 -10.39 12.93
N ARG A 154 21.23 -10.87 11.78
CA ARG A 154 22.52 -11.54 11.57
C ARG A 154 23.72 -10.72 12.09
N HIS A 155 23.67 -9.39 11.95
CA HIS A 155 24.68 -8.47 12.45
C HIS A 155 24.73 -8.40 13.99
N ILE A 156 23.68 -8.82 14.69
CA ILE A 156 23.66 -8.91 16.16
C ILE A 156 24.53 -10.09 16.60
N LEU A 157 24.48 -11.21 15.87
CA LEU A 157 25.32 -12.37 16.16
C LEU A 157 26.81 -12.00 16.21
N ASP A 158 27.25 -11.10 15.31
CA ASP A 158 28.65 -10.63 15.27
C ASP A 158 29.01 -9.70 16.47
N LYS A 159 28.01 -9.11 17.14
CA LYS A 159 28.16 -8.24 18.32
C LYS A 159 28.15 -8.97 19.65
N VAL A 160 27.63 -10.19 19.71
CA VAL A 160 27.55 -10.96 20.95
C VAL A 160 28.94 -11.17 21.53
N ARG A 161 29.10 -10.92 22.83
CA ARG A 161 30.35 -11.08 23.59
C ARG A 161 30.18 -12.17 24.66
N GLU A 162 31.28 -12.68 25.16
CA GLU A 162 31.29 -13.60 26.27
C GLU A 162 30.65 -12.95 27.51
N GLY A 163 29.73 -13.67 28.14
CA GLY A 163 28.93 -13.18 29.23
C GLY A 163 27.57 -12.57 28.86
N ASP A 164 27.33 -12.20 27.59
CA ASP A 164 26.01 -11.72 27.14
C ASP A 164 24.96 -12.81 27.35
N ARG A 165 23.75 -12.42 27.75
CA ARG A 165 22.68 -13.34 28.08
C ARG A 165 21.60 -13.37 27.00
N ILE A 166 20.96 -14.53 26.85
CA ILE A 166 19.66 -14.63 26.21
C ILE A 166 18.62 -14.11 27.21
N THR A 167 18.00 -12.98 26.94
CA THR A 167 16.99 -12.37 27.82
C THR A 167 15.57 -12.90 27.57
N ALA A 168 15.28 -13.35 26.35
CA ALA A 168 14.02 -14.00 25.99
C ALA A 168 14.16 -14.84 24.73
N VAL A 169 13.37 -15.92 24.66
CA VAL A 169 13.07 -16.66 23.43
C VAL A 169 11.57 -16.75 23.28
N ARG A 170 11.02 -16.26 22.17
CA ARG A 170 9.57 -16.21 21.97
C ARG A 170 9.22 -16.66 20.55
N PRO A 171 8.16 -17.48 20.38
CA PRO A 171 7.64 -17.77 19.04
C PRO A 171 7.08 -16.48 18.43
N LEU A 172 7.36 -16.26 17.16
CA LEU A 172 6.71 -15.22 16.38
C LEU A 172 5.35 -15.74 15.91
N MET A 173 4.31 -15.01 16.25
CA MET A 173 2.96 -15.31 15.82
C MET A 173 2.72 -14.74 14.44
N SER A 174 2.20 -15.54 13.52
CA SER A 174 1.63 -15.04 12.27
C SER A 174 0.13 -14.90 12.44
N GLU A 175 -0.36 -13.69 12.39
CA GLU A 175 -1.78 -13.44 12.28
C GLU A 175 -2.15 -13.55 10.80
N THR A 176 -2.64 -14.71 10.39
CA THR A 176 -3.18 -14.90 9.05
C THR A 176 -4.69 -14.67 9.14
N SER A 177 -5.12 -13.47 8.77
CA SER A 177 -6.53 -13.18 8.54
C SER A 177 -6.94 -13.81 7.21
N THR A 178 -7.66 -14.92 7.25
CA THR A 178 -8.34 -15.46 6.06
C THR A 178 -9.68 -14.76 5.97
N GLU A 179 -9.70 -13.69 5.18
CA GLU A 179 -10.94 -12.99 4.86
C GLU A 179 -11.65 -13.75 3.73
N ASP A 180 -12.83 -14.25 4.01
CA ASP A 180 -13.70 -14.74 2.95
C ASP A 180 -14.38 -13.54 2.28
N VAL A 181 -13.80 -13.09 1.16
CA VAL A 181 -14.23 -11.91 0.43
C VAL A 181 -14.72 -12.29 -0.96
N VAL A 182 -15.96 -11.93 -1.24
CA VAL A 182 -16.54 -11.96 -2.59
C VAL A 182 -16.38 -10.57 -3.22
N VAL A 183 -15.90 -10.51 -4.46
CA VAL A 183 -15.89 -9.28 -5.27
C VAL A 183 -16.79 -9.50 -6.48
N THR A 184 -17.80 -8.65 -6.64
CA THR A 184 -18.84 -8.81 -7.65
C THR A 184 -19.40 -7.47 -8.10
N ASP A 185 -19.95 -7.44 -9.31
CA ASP A 185 -20.81 -6.37 -9.85
C ASP A 185 -22.31 -6.72 -9.78
N ASP A 186 -22.63 -7.94 -9.31
CA ASP A 186 -24.00 -8.41 -9.15
C ASP A 186 -24.65 -7.79 -7.92
N LEU A 187 -25.47 -6.77 -8.13
CA LEU A 187 -26.24 -6.11 -7.08
C LEU A 187 -27.37 -6.95 -6.49
N SER A 188 -27.67 -8.12 -7.05
CA SER A 188 -28.66 -9.07 -6.49
C SER A 188 -28.09 -9.95 -5.38
N PHE A 189 -26.75 -9.90 -5.14
CA PHE A 189 -26.08 -10.63 -4.08
C PHE A 189 -26.75 -10.35 -2.73
N LYS A 190 -27.17 -11.40 -2.02
CA LYS A 190 -27.85 -11.30 -0.72
C LYS A 190 -26.86 -10.99 0.38
N LEU A 191 -27.26 -10.11 1.28
CA LEU A 191 -26.46 -9.72 2.44
C LEU A 191 -27.01 -10.41 3.69
N ASP A 192 -26.07 -10.75 4.59
CA ASP A 192 -26.37 -11.25 5.94
C ASP A 192 -25.87 -10.28 7.00
N ASP A 193 -26.29 -10.48 8.23
CA ASP A 193 -25.91 -9.65 9.37
C ASP A 193 -24.39 -9.70 9.61
N GLY A 194 -23.81 -8.55 9.88
CA GLY A 194 -22.36 -8.43 10.15
C GLY A 194 -21.48 -8.39 8.88
N TYR A 195 -22.02 -8.49 7.67
CA TYR A 195 -21.20 -8.36 6.46
C TYR A 195 -20.60 -6.97 6.33
N VAL A 196 -19.38 -6.91 5.81
CA VAL A 196 -18.67 -5.65 5.51
C VAL A 196 -18.61 -5.46 4.01
N VAL A 197 -19.16 -4.35 3.54
CA VAL A 197 -19.26 -4.00 2.11
C VAL A 197 -18.37 -2.79 1.84
N GLU A 198 -17.48 -2.90 0.87
CA GLU A 198 -16.74 -1.76 0.32
C GLU A 198 -17.21 -1.52 -1.11
N THR A 199 -17.71 -0.32 -1.38
CA THR A 199 -18.29 0.06 -2.68
C THR A 199 -17.31 0.82 -3.56
N CYS A 200 -16.20 1.27 -3.00
CA CYS A 200 -15.18 2.06 -3.68
C CYS A 200 -13.79 1.79 -3.13
N VAL A 201 -12.79 2.22 -3.87
CA VAL A 201 -11.39 2.29 -3.43
C VAL A 201 -11.10 3.70 -2.93
N GLY A 202 -10.73 3.83 -1.66
CA GLY A 202 -10.32 5.09 -1.05
C GLY A 202 -8.81 5.27 -1.13
N ILE A 203 -8.34 6.42 -1.63
CA ILE A 203 -6.92 6.70 -1.83
C ILE A 203 -6.53 8.00 -1.13
N ALA A 204 -5.61 7.92 -0.17
CA ALA A 204 -4.95 9.08 0.41
C ALA A 204 -3.83 9.56 -0.53
N LEU A 205 -3.83 10.85 -0.86
CA LEU A 205 -2.88 11.43 -1.82
C LEU A 205 -1.50 11.67 -1.22
N ASP A 206 -0.45 11.54 -2.03
CA ASP A 206 0.92 11.87 -1.61
C ASP A 206 1.20 13.36 -1.82
N LYS A 207 1.41 14.09 -0.72
CA LYS A 207 1.69 15.53 -0.74
C LYS A 207 3.03 15.91 -1.36
N GLU A 208 3.97 14.96 -1.44
CA GLU A 208 5.30 15.19 -1.99
C GLU A 208 5.37 14.97 -3.51
N SER A 209 4.24 14.59 -4.13
CA SER A 209 4.12 14.37 -5.58
C SER A 209 2.86 15.05 -6.12
N PRO A 210 2.78 16.38 -6.11
CA PRO A 210 1.57 17.13 -6.43
C PRO A 210 1.07 16.92 -7.86
N GLU A 211 1.96 16.77 -8.84
CA GLU A 211 1.60 16.54 -10.24
C GLU A 211 1.05 15.12 -10.46
N SER A 212 1.68 14.12 -9.85
CA SER A 212 1.21 12.74 -9.91
C SER A 212 -0.10 12.54 -9.14
N ALA A 213 -0.27 13.24 -8.01
CA ALA A 213 -1.52 13.27 -7.28
C ALA A 213 -2.63 13.93 -8.10
N GLU A 214 -2.33 15.01 -8.84
CA GLU A 214 -3.30 15.67 -9.72
C GLU A 214 -3.72 14.75 -10.88
N GLN A 215 -2.80 13.99 -11.50
CA GLN A 215 -3.14 12.99 -12.50
C GLN A 215 -4.10 11.93 -11.94
N LEU A 216 -3.87 11.46 -10.72
CA LEU A 216 -4.79 10.55 -10.05
C LEU A 216 -6.17 11.21 -9.82
N LEU A 217 -6.20 12.47 -9.37
CA LEU A 217 -7.45 13.22 -9.16
C LEU A 217 -8.25 13.40 -10.45
N VAL A 218 -7.57 13.64 -11.56
CA VAL A 218 -8.18 13.74 -12.90
C VAL A 218 -8.84 12.42 -13.29
N LEU A 219 -8.15 11.30 -13.13
CA LEU A 219 -8.69 9.98 -13.45
C LEU A 219 -9.86 9.62 -12.52
N ALA A 220 -9.70 9.87 -11.21
CA ALA A 220 -10.74 9.64 -10.21
C ALA A 220 -11.95 10.58 -10.37
N GLY A 221 -11.75 11.77 -10.91
CA GLY A 221 -12.80 12.77 -11.15
C GLY A 221 -13.92 12.32 -12.09
N LYS A 222 -13.69 11.24 -12.85
CA LYS A 222 -14.72 10.54 -13.64
C LYS A 222 -15.64 9.66 -12.77
N GLY A 223 -15.38 9.57 -11.46
CA GLY A 223 -16.12 8.76 -10.49
C GLY A 223 -15.72 7.28 -10.48
N SER A 224 -14.95 6.82 -11.46
CA SER A 224 -14.47 5.43 -11.54
C SER A 224 -13.13 5.33 -12.25
N ILE A 225 -12.41 4.27 -11.93
CA ILE A 225 -11.20 3.85 -12.65
C ILE A 225 -11.49 2.52 -13.34
N LYS A 226 -11.09 2.42 -14.62
CA LYS A 226 -11.14 1.18 -15.39
C LYS A 226 -9.79 0.47 -15.31
N ALA A 227 -9.80 -0.77 -14.85
CA ALA A 227 -8.64 -1.66 -14.87
C ALA A 227 -8.33 -2.07 -16.32
N THR A 228 -7.47 -1.35 -17.03
CA THR A 228 -7.08 -1.71 -18.40
C THR A 228 -6.14 -2.91 -18.42
N GLU A 229 -5.42 -3.14 -17.33
CA GLU A 229 -4.55 -4.30 -17.11
C GLU A 229 -4.64 -4.75 -15.65
N SER A 230 -4.61 -6.05 -15.43
CA SER A 230 -4.58 -6.66 -14.10
C SER A 230 -3.59 -7.83 -14.10
N THR A 231 -2.62 -7.77 -13.20
CA THR A 231 -1.61 -8.80 -12.98
C THR A 231 -1.68 -9.31 -11.54
N GLY A 232 -0.87 -10.29 -11.18
CA GLY A 232 -0.72 -10.70 -9.78
C GLY A 232 -0.19 -9.61 -8.85
N SER A 233 0.46 -8.56 -9.40
CA SER A 233 1.17 -7.54 -8.62
C SER A 233 0.52 -6.18 -8.63
N TYR A 234 -0.28 -5.86 -9.64
CA TYR A 234 -0.93 -4.56 -9.77
C TYR A 234 -2.17 -4.60 -10.66
N VAL A 235 -2.99 -3.58 -10.51
CA VAL A 235 -3.97 -3.13 -11.50
C VAL A 235 -3.45 -1.84 -12.11
N ALA A 236 -3.58 -1.69 -13.44
CA ALA A 236 -3.23 -0.45 -14.11
C ALA A 236 -4.41 0.15 -14.87
N CYS A 237 -4.45 1.49 -14.91
CA CYS A 237 -5.34 2.28 -15.73
C CYS A 237 -4.50 3.03 -16.77
N SER A 238 -4.82 2.82 -18.05
CA SER A 238 -4.13 3.42 -19.18
C SER A 238 -5.03 4.44 -19.91
N GLU A 239 -5.88 5.13 -19.17
CA GLU A 239 -6.62 6.29 -19.66
C GLU A 239 -5.77 7.55 -19.52
N ASP A 240 -5.99 8.53 -20.39
CA ASP A 240 -5.27 9.82 -20.39
C ASP A 240 -3.74 9.66 -20.30
N LEU A 241 -3.18 8.91 -21.24
CA LEU A 241 -1.74 8.69 -21.39
C LEU A 241 -1.06 9.88 -22.10
N ASP A 242 0.29 9.84 -22.09
CA ASP A 242 1.17 10.83 -22.71
C ASP A 242 1.07 12.23 -22.07
N VAL A 243 0.71 12.25 -20.80
CA VAL A 243 0.75 13.47 -19.98
C VAL A 243 2.18 13.70 -19.52
N ALA A 244 2.69 14.92 -19.67
CA ALA A 244 4.00 15.29 -19.14
C ALA A 244 3.93 15.39 -17.61
N ILE A 245 4.56 14.46 -16.92
CA ILE A 245 4.65 14.42 -15.46
C ILE A 245 6.14 14.43 -15.09
N PRO A 246 6.61 15.41 -14.31
CA PRO A 246 8.01 15.46 -13.89
C PRO A 246 8.35 14.29 -12.96
N ALA A 247 9.63 14.02 -12.80
CA ALA A 247 10.09 13.12 -11.76
C ALA A 247 9.86 13.76 -10.39
N GLU A 248 9.13 13.06 -9.53
CA GLU A 248 8.79 13.46 -8.16
C GLU A 248 9.27 12.39 -7.17
N THR A 249 8.60 12.26 -6.04
CA THR A 249 8.98 11.31 -4.99
C THR A 249 8.78 9.85 -5.44
N VAL A 250 9.84 9.08 -5.29
CA VAL A 250 9.85 7.64 -5.56
C VAL A 250 9.92 6.86 -4.25
N ARG A 251 9.03 5.90 -4.06
CA ARG A 251 8.95 5.06 -2.84
C ARG A 251 8.95 3.57 -3.18
N ILE A 252 9.25 2.73 -2.19
CA ILE A 252 8.97 1.29 -2.28
C ILE A 252 7.45 1.14 -2.45
N ARG A 253 7.04 0.30 -3.41
CA ARG A 253 5.64 0.10 -3.74
C ARG A 253 5.12 -1.13 -3.03
N ASP A 254 4.60 -0.93 -1.83
CA ASP A 254 3.94 -1.98 -1.05
C ASP A 254 2.47 -2.16 -1.50
N ARG A 255 1.79 -3.16 -0.96
CA ARG A 255 0.34 -3.35 -1.17
C ARG A 255 -0.42 -2.06 -0.84
N GLY A 256 -1.28 -1.65 -1.75
CA GLY A 256 -2.07 -0.41 -1.66
C GLY A 256 -1.32 0.84 -2.13
N SER A 257 -0.03 0.78 -2.44
CA SER A 257 0.66 1.93 -3.05
C SER A 257 0.05 2.26 -4.39
N VAL A 258 -0.16 3.55 -4.63
CA VAL A 258 -0.64 4.10 -5.90
C VAL A 258 0.48 4.89 -6.52
N ALA A 259 0.80 4.61 -7.78
CA ALA A 259 1.87 5.29 -8.49
C ALA A 259 1.45 5.71 -9.88
N VAL A 260 2.05 6.79 -10.36
CA VAL A 260 1.88 7.29 -11.73
C VAL A 260 3.21 7.19 -12.48
N ARG A 261 3.15 6.71 -13.71
CA ARG A 261 4.33 6.62 -14.56
C ARG A 261 4.73 8.01 -15.05
N CYS A 262 5.98 8.40 -14.76
CA CYS A 262 6.50 9.73 -15.09
C CYS A 262 7.48 9.72 -16.28
N SER A 263 7.90 8.56 -16.79
CA SER A 263 8.83 8.51 -17.91
C SER A 263 8.67 7.26 -18.78
N GLY A 264 9.11 7.36 -20.04
CA GLY A 264 9.02 6.29 -21.03
C GLY A 264 7.61 6.19 -21.65
N ILE A 265 7.37 5.10 -22.38
CA ILE A 265 6.08 4.86 -23.05
C ILE A 265 4.97 4.70 -22.02
N GLY A 266 3.86 5.41 -22.19
CA GLY A 266 2.69 5.36 -21.30
C GLY A 266 2.84 6.21 -20.02
N THR A 267 3.52 7.36 -20.12
CA THR A 267 3.49 8.40 -19.08
C THR A 267 2.05 8.77 -18.73
N GLY A 268 1.75 9.01 -17.47
CA GLY A 268 0.38 9.23 -16.97
C GLY A 268 -0.35 7.97 -16.58
N ARG A 269 0.16 6.77 -16.90
CA ARG A 269 -0.44 5.50 -16.51
C ARG A 269 -0.45 5.34 -15.01
N LEU A 270 -1.62 5.03 -14.46
CA LEU A 270 -1.83 4.80 -13.04
C LEU A 270 -1.66 3.31 -12.70
N TYR A 271 -1.05 3.05 -11.55
CA TYR A 271 -0.88 1.70 -10.99
C TYR A 271 -1.35 1.66 -9.54
N ILE A 272 -2.13 0.63 -9.18
CA ILE A 272 -2.47 0.30 -7.79
C ILE A 272 -1.87 -1.07 -7.49
N TYR A 273 -0.93 -1.12 -6.56
CA TYR A 273 -0.14 -2.32 -6.29
C TYR A 273 -0.87 -3.29 -5.36
N LYS A 274 -0.90 -4.56 -5.76
CA LYS A 274 -1.46 -5.68 -4.99
C LYS A 274 -0.43 -6.31 -4.07
N ASP A 275 0.86 -6.20 -4.44
CA ASP A 275 1.99 -6.80 -3.75
C ASP A 275 3.21 -5.89 -3.82
N ARG A 276 4.20 -6.18 -2.95
CA ARG A 276 5.44 -5.39 -2.84
C ARG A 276 6.27 -5.44 -4.12
N ARG A 277 6.73 -4.27 -4.57
CA ARG A 277 7.65 -4.07 -5.68
C ARG A 277 8.79 -3.13 -5.30
N GLN A 278 9.95 -3.38 -5.89
CA GLN A 278 11.13 -2.54 -5.71
C GLN A 278 10.92 -1.12 -6.25
N LEU A 279 11.76 -0.19 -5.81
CA LEU A 279 11.81 1.17 -6.35
C LEU A 279 11.95 1.14 -7.88
N SER A 280 11.32 2.10 -8.55
CA SER A 280 11.52 2.36 -9.97
C SER A 280 11.48 3.87 -10.20
N PRO A 281 12.51 4.45 -10.78
CA PRO A 281 12.57 5.89 -11.05
C PRO A 281 11.54 6.34 -12.09
N GLN A 282 10.88 5.41 -12.76
CA GLN A 282 9.82 5.69 -13.73
C GLN A 282 8.43 5.84 -13.11
N HIS A 283 8.30 5.65 -11.79
CA HIS A 283 7.01 5.64 -11.09
C HIS A 283 7.07 6.54 -9.86
N ASN A 284 6.44 7.69 -9.96
CA ASN A 284 6.22 8.56 -8.81
C ASN A 284 5.18 7.96 -7.86
N SER A 285 5.32 8.21 -6.57
CA SER A 285 4.28 7.92 -5.58
C SER A 285 3.16 8.94 -5.74
N ALA A 286 1.94 8.50 -6.01
CA ALA A 286 0.77 9.39 -6.11
C ALA A 286 -0.15 9.31 -4.90
N GLY A 287 -0.06 8.23 -4.13
CA GLY A 287 -0.89 8.02 -2.95
C GLY A 287 -0.86 6.60 -2.43
N LYS A 288 -1.77 6.32 -1.49
CA LYS A 288 -1.94 4.99 -0.89
C LYS A 288 -3.42 4.69 -0.65
N ALA A 289 -3.86 3.51 -1.06
CA ALA A 289 -5.21 3.05 -0.78
C ALA A 289 -5.36 2.75 0.72
N PHE A 290 -6.42 3.29 1.33
CA PHE A 290 -6.79 3.06 2.72
C PHE A 290 -8.01 2.15 2.88
N GLN A 291 -8.78 1.94 1.78
CA GLN A 291 -9.89 0.98 1.73
C GLN A 291 -10.07 0.43 0.31
N GLY A 292 -10.85 -0.63 0.15
CA GLY A 292 -11.20 -1.22 -1.14
C GLY A 292 -10.11 -2.10 -1.75
N MET A 293 -9.08 -2.47 -1.00
CA MET A 293 -7.99 -3.31 -1.54
C MET A 293 -8.44 -4.71 -1.93
N ALA A 294 -9.55 -5.20 -1.40
CA ALA A 294 -10.16 -6.45 -1.85
C ALA A 294 -10.66 -6.33 -3.30
N ILE A 295 -11.30 -5.20 -3.64
CA ILE A 295 -11.73 -4.88 -5.00
C ILE A 295 -10.52 -4.90 -5.93
N VAL A 296 -9.46 -4.12 -5.62
CA VAL A 296 -8.24 -4.05 -6.43
C VAL A 296 -7.60 -5.42 -6.61
N SER A 297 -7.51 -6.22 -5.54
CA SER A 297 -6.84 -7.53 -5.57
C SER A 297 -7.50 -8.51 -6.52
N LYS A 298 -8.85 -8.48 -6.60
CA LYS A 298 -9.64 -9.40 -7.42
C LYS A 298 -10.15 -8.80 -8.75
N ALA A 299 -9.93 -7.49 -9.00
CA ALA A 299 -10.37 -6.83 -10.23
C ALA A 299 -9.74 -7.47 -11.48
N PRO A 300 -10.52 -8.04 -12.40
CA PRO A 300 -10.02 -8.48 -13.69
C PRO A 300 -9.77 -7.29 -14.63
N ALA A 301 -8.95 -7.51 -15.66
CA ALA A 301 -8.82 -6.52 -16.74
C ALA A 301 -10.18 -6.28 -17.41
N GLY A 302 -10.46 -5.03 -17.73
CA GLY A 302 -11.74 -4.58 -18.29
C GLY A 302 -12.78 -4.16 -17.26
N SER A 303 -12.63 -4.53 -15.98
CA SER A 303 -13.55 -4.12 -14.92
C SER A 303 -13.36 -2.66 -14.51
N SER A 304 -14.39 -2.09 -13.90
CA SER A 304 -14.37 -0.73 -13.33
C SER A 304 -14.74 -0.78 -11.85
N PHE A 305 -14.28 0.21 -11.09
CA PHE A 305 -14.64 0.40 -9.70
C PHE A 305 -14.64 1.89 -9.34
N ALA A 306 -15.50 2.27 -8.41
CA ALA A 306 -15.55 3.63 -7.91
C ALA A 306 -14.28 3.97 -7.11
N VAL A 307 -13.84 5.22 -7.20
CA VAL A 307 -12.68 5.73 -6.46
C VAL A 307 -13.05 7.03 -5.78
N ILE A 308 -12.62 7.16 -4.54
CA ILE A 308 -12.62 8.41 -3.77
C ILE A 308 -11.21 8.75 -3.36
N THR A 309 -10.91 10.03 -3.26
CA THR A 309 -9.58 10.53 -2.85
C THR A 309 -9.68 11.36 -1.59
N ASP A 310 -8.64 11.33 -0.81
CA ASP A 310 -8.45 12.20 0.35
C ASP A 310 -7.09 12.92 0.22
N PRO A 311 -7.08 14.25 0.08
CA PRO A 311 -8.24 15.12 -0.08
C PRO A 311 -8.95 14.98 -1.45
N PRO A 312 -10.18 15.51 -1.60
CA PRO A 312 -10.81 15.65 -2.90
C PRO A 312 -10.13 16.75 -3.72
N ARG A 313 -10.36 16.74 -5.04
CA ARG A 313 -9.79 17.74 -5.95
C ARG A 313 -10.23 19.15 -5.58
N ALA A 314 -9.28 20.07 -5.40
CA ALA A 314 -9.51 21.47 -5.02
C ALA A 314 -9.20 22.44 -6.19
N LEU A 315 -9.86 22.25 -7.32
CA LEU A 315 -9.75 23.11 -8.51
C LEU A 315 -11.06 23.87 -8.72
N ALA A 316 -11.01 25.19 -8.55
CA ALA A 316 -12.18 26.09 -8.66
C ALA A 316 -12.41 26.64 -10.08
N VAL A 317 -11.57 26.28 -11.05
CA VAL A 317 -11.68 26.72 -12.46
C VAL A 317 -13.06 26.37 -13.02
N GLY A 318 -13.71 27.35 -13.67
CA GLY A 318 -15.06 27.23 -14.20
C GLY A 318 -16.18 27.61 -13.23
N MET A 319 -15.87 27.83 -11.96
CA MET A 319 -16.83 28.37 -10.98
C MET A 319 -16.87 29.89 -11.06
N THR A 320 -17.91 30.49 -10.50
CA THR A 320 -17.88 31.96 -10.24
C THR A 320 -16.93 32.26 -9.08
N GLN A 321 -16.40 33.48 -9.00
CA GLN A 321 -15.50 33.87 -7.92
C GLN A 321 -16.12 33.63 -6.52
N ALA A 322 -17.41 33.90 -6.34
CA ALA A 322 -18.10 33.67 -5.07
C ALA A 322 -18.16 32.14 -4.75
N LYS A 323 -18.60 31.30 -5.71
CA LYS A 323 -18.66 29.85 -5.51
C LYS A 323 -17.28 29.23 -5.31
N GLY A 324 -16.25 29.73 -6.02
CA GLY A 324 -14.87 29.34 -5.85
C GLY A 324 -14.36 29.62 -4.44
N ALA A 325 -14.71 30.78 -3.86
CA ALA A 325 -14.35 31.10 -2.48
C ALA A 325 -14.91 30.09 -1.48
N GLU A 326 -16.21 29.78 -1.58
CA GLU A 326 -16.86 28.79 -0.71
C GLU A 326 -16.26 27.38 -0.88
N PHE A 327 -15.97 27.00 -2.14
CA PHE A 327 -15.42 25.70 -2.49
C PHE A 327 -13.99 25.53 -1.91
N LEU A 328 -13.11 26.50 -2.15
CA LEU A 328 -11.73 26.50 -1.65
C LEU A 328 -11.67 26.58 -0.12
N ALA A 329 -12.54 27.41 0.49
CA ALA A 329 -12.62 27.52 1.94
C ALA A 329 -12.98 26.19 2.63
N LYS A 330 -13.86 25.37 2.03
CA LYS A 330 -14.16 24.01 2.52
C LYS A 330 -12.95 23.08 2.52
N ALA A 331 -12.00 23.32 1.61
CA ALA A 331 -10.73 22.60 1.56
C ALA A 331 -9.63 23.24 2.43
N GLY A 332 -9.94 24.34 3.17
CA GLY A 332 -8.96 25.07 3.98
C GLY A 332 -8.02 25.95 3.16
N ILE A 333 -8.41 26.30 1.92
CA ILE A 333 -7.61 27.12 1.00
C ILE A 333 -8.22 28.54 0.95
N ARG A 334 -7.41 29.55 1.23
CA ARG A 334 -7.80 30.96 1.10
C ARG A 334 -7.76 31.37 -0.37
N GLN A 335 -8.86 31.93 -0.89
CA GLN A 335 -8.91 32.49 -2.23
C GLN A 335 -8.29 33.89 -2.27
N ILE A 336 -7.46 34.14 -3.29
CA ILE A 336 -6.97 35.48 -3.67
C ILE A 336 -7.51 35.77 -5.06
N ARG A 337 -8.40 36.74 -5.19
CA ARG A 337 -9.02 37.07 -6.49
C ARG A 337 -8.14 38.03 -7.28
N THR A 338 -7.97 37.76 -8.57
CA THR A 338 -7.28 38.60 -9.54
C THR A 338 -8.09 38.69 -10.85
N GLY A 339 -7.70 39.57 -11.75
CA GLY A 339 -8.48 39.83 -12.96
C GLY A 339 -9.81 40.52 -12.63
N ASP A 340 -10.93 39.97 -13.11
CA ASP A 340 -12.26 40.42 -12.69
C ASP A 340 -12.60 39.76 -11.34
N VAL A 341 -12.68 40.61 -10.32
CA VAL A 341 -12.89 40.20 -8.91
C VAL A 341 -14.36 40.15 -8.51
N SER A 342 -15.29 40.49 -9.42
CA SER A 342 -16.72 40.46 -9.16
C SER A 342 -17.21 39.06 -8.83
N ASP A 343 -18.26 38.94 -8.02
CA ASP A 343 -18.78 37.67 -7.52
C ASP A 343 -19.24 36.71 -8.63
N ASP A 344 -19.71 37.22 -9.75
CA ASP A 344 -20.22 36.49 -10.89
C ASP A 344 -19.17 36.24 -11.97
N ALA A 345 -17.97 36.83 -11.88
CA ALA A 345 -16.87 36.57 -12.79
C ALA A 345 -16.49 35.08 -12.75
N ILE A 346 -16.17 34.51 -13.93
CA ILE A 346 -15.80 33.08 -14.06
C ILE A 346 -14.31 32.94 -13.85
N ILE A 347 -13.93 32.03 -12.96
CA ILE A 347 -12.53 31.67 -12.74
C ILE A 347 -12.01 30.93 -13.97
N ALA A 348 -11.09 31.56 -14.71
CA ALA A 348 -10.45 30.99 -15.88
C ALA A 348 -9.18 30.22 -15.52
N GLU A 349 -8.45 30.68 -14.48
CA GLU A 349 -7.19 30.09 -14.04
C GLU A 349 -7.12 30.06 -12.51
N GLN A 350 -6.38 29.09 -11.97
CA GLN A 350 -6.04 28.97 -10.55
C GLN A 350 -4.55 28.70 -10.39
N SER A 351 -3.90 29.35 -9.43
CA SER A 351 -2.49 29.14 -9.08
C SER A 351 -2.29 29.07 -7.56
N PRO A 352 -1.72 27.98 -6.99
CA PRO A 352 -1.33 26.74 -7.69
C PRO A 352 -2.54 26.02 -8.28
N GLU A 353 -2.31 25.39 -9.45
CA GLU A 353 -3.34 24.60 -10.14
C GLU A 353 -3.54 23.24 -9.47
N HIS A 354 -2.46 22.62 -9.01
CA HIS A 354 -2.47 21.29 -8.41
C HIS A 354 -2.98 21.33 -6.98
N THR A 355 -3.92 20.44 -6.69
CA THR A 355 -4.61 20.36 -5.39
C THR A 355 -3.64 20.27 -4.21
N MET A 356 -2.63 19.39 -4.27
CA MET A 356 -1.69 19.23 -3.16
C MET A 356 -0.79 20.45 -2.96
N ALA A 357 -0.43 21.14 -4.03
CA ALA A 357 0.34 22.39 -3.96
C ALA A 357 -0.51 23.52 -3.36
N ALA A 358 -1.77 23.65 -3.76
CA ALA A 358 -2.70 24.65 -3.21
C ALA A 358 -2.96 24.42 -1.70
N LEU A 359 -3.16 23.16 -1.29
CA LEU A 359 -3.31 22.79 0.11
C LEU A 359 -2.04 23.06 0.94
N SER A 360 -0.87 22.76 0.39
CA SER A 360 0.41 23.03 1.05
C SER A 360 0.67 24.52 1.25
N LYS A 361 0.28 25.34 0.26
CA LYS A 361 0.40 26.81 0.33
C LYS A 361 -0.67 27.43 1.25
N GLY A 362 -1.83 26.78 1.42
CA GLY A 362 -2.98 27.28 2.16
C GLY A 362 -3.72 28.42 1.46
N GLU A 363 -3.33 28.77 0.24
CA GLU A 363 -3.97 29.82 -0.56
C GLU A 363 -3.89 29.52 -2.06
N ALA A 364 -4.86 30.01 -2.81
CA ALA A 364 -4.89 29.93 -4.27
C ALA A 364 -5.34 31.27 -4.88
N GLU A 365 -4.57 31.76 -5.82
CA GLU A 365 -4.95 32.89 -6.68
C GLU A 365 -5.91 32.38 -7.76
N THR A 366 -7.02 33.11 -7.95
CA THR A 366 -8.03 32.79 -8.96
C THR A 366 -8.21 33.97 -9.90
N PHE A 367 -7.86 33.77 -11.18
CA PHE A 367 -8.01 34.79 -12.20
C PHE A 367 -9.42 34.72 -12.79
N GLY A 368 -10.20 35.79 -12.52
CA GLY A 368 -11.56 35.93 -13.02
C GLY A 368 -11.64 36.62 -14.36
N VAL A 369 -12.58 36.21 -15.19
CA VAL A 369 -12.96 36.88 -16.44
C VAL A 369 -14.45 37.27 -16.39
N PRO A 370 -14.85 38.42 -16.98
CA PRO A 370 -16.25 38.79 -17.06
C PRO A 370 -17.07 37.72 -17.76
N ARG A 371 -18.23 37.36 -17.19
CA ARG A 371 -19.11 36.33 -17.74
C ARG A 371 -19.45 36.53 -19.23
N GLY A 372 -19.60 37.79 -19.66
CA GLY A 372 -19.88 38.15 -21.05
C GLY A 372 -18.74 37.87 -22.03
N LYS A 373 -17.52 37.56 -21.55
CA LYS A 373 -16.35 37.16 -22.37
C LYS A 373 -16.17 35.65 -22.44
N VAL A 374 -17.03 34.87 -21.76
CA VAL A 374 -16.98 33.40 -21.75
C VAL A 374 -17.98 32.88 -22.78
N PHE A 375 -17.52 32.03 -23.68
CA PHE A 375 -18.39 31.30 -24.60
C PHE A 375 -18.30 29.78 -24.33
N THR A 376 -19.39 29.08 -24.59
CA THR A 376 -19.52 27.65 -24.34
C THR A 376 -19.37 26.89 -25.64
N ILE A 377 -18.44 25.94 -25.66
CA ILE A 377 -18.31 24.99 -26.77
C ILE A 377 -18.93 23.67 -26.33
N ARG A 378 -19.95 23.20 -27.05
CA ARG A 378 -20.52 21.88 -26.85
C ARG A 378 -19.76 20.89 -27.75
N LEU A 379 -19.14 19.91 -27.11
CA LEU A 379 -18.41 18.86 -27.82
C LEU A 379 -19.41 17.75 -28.19
N SER A 380 -19.25 17.15 -29.39
CA SER A 380 -20.07 16.05 -29.87
C SER A 380 -19.69 14.74 -29.18
N GLU A 381 -20.70 13.93 -28.82
CA GLU A 381 -20.47 12.58 -28.32
C GLU A 381 -20.22 11.57 -29.45
N ASP A 382 -20.55 11.95 -30.69
CA ASP A 382 -20.45 11.08 -31.87
C ASP A 382 -19.02 10.92 -32.41
N ASP A 383 -18.11 11.85 -32.06
CA ASP A 383 -16.71 11.81 -32.49
C ASP A 383 -15.74 11.96 -31.33
N PRO A 384 -15.52 10.90 -30.56
CA PRO A 384 -14.68 10.94 -29.37
C PRO A 384 -13.19 11.22 -29.68
N LEU A 385 -12.70 10.88 -30.87
CA LEU A 385 -11.31 11.12 -31.26
C LEU A 385 -11.06 12.61 -31.49
N SER A 386 -11.92 13.29 -32.24
CA SER A 386 -11.84 14.74 -32.49
C SER A 386 -12.01 15.51 -31.19
N VAL A 387 -12.91 15.09 -30.32
CA VAL A 387 -13.09 15.69 -28.99
C VAL A 387 -11.83 15.55 -28.13
N THR A 388 -11.24 14.36 -28.11
CA THR A 388 -9.98 14.12 -27.36
C THR A 388 -8.84 14.97 -27.91
N TYR A 389 -8.71 15.05 -29.23
CA TYR A 389 -7.71 15.89 -29.89
C TYR A 389 -7.92 17.37 -29.57
N PHE A 390 -9.16 17.87 -29.70
CA PHE A 390 -9.50 19.25 -29.36
C PHE A 390 -9.13 19.59 -27.90
N ARG A 391 -9.52 18.73 -26.96
CA ARG A 391 -9.17 18.94 -25.54
C ARG A 391 -7.66 18.95 -25.32
N LYS A 392 -6.92 18.09 -26.00
CA LYS A 392 -5.46 18.00 -25.89
C LYS A 392 -4.78 19.25 -26.40
N ILE A 393 -5.14 19.74 -27.59
CA ILE A 393 -4.50 20.93 -28.19
C ILE A 393 -4.89 22.25 -27.50
N THR A 394 -6.05 22.28 -26.86
CA THR A 394 -6.53 23.47 -26.12
C THR A 394 -6.14 23.45 -24.65
N GLY A 395 -5.49 22.40 -24.16
CA GLY A 395 -5.16 22.24 -22.75
C GLY A 395 -6.37 21.97 -21.84
N LEU A 396 -7.53 21.67 -22.42
CA LEU A 396 -8.79 21.44 -21.71
C LEU A 396 -9.03 19.97 -21.32
N ASN A 397 -8.00 19.13 -21.35
CA ASN A 397 -8.15 17.72 -20.98
C ASN A 397 -8.69 17.52 -19.55
N HIS A 398 -8.30 18.41 -18.64
CA HIS A 398 -8.49 18.24 -17.21
C HIS A 398 -9.17 19.43 -16.54
N LYS A 399 -9.58 20.41 -17.35
CA LYS A 399 -10.23 21.67 -16.91
C LYS A 399 -11.51 21.89 -17.67
N PRO A 400 -12.56 22.40 -17.02
CA PRO A 400 -13.82 22.74 -17.70
C PRO A 400 -13.74 24.04 -18.48
N VAL A 401 -12.79 24.92 -18.14
CA VAL A 401 -12.57 26.23 -18.75
C VAL A 401 -11.09 26.44 -19.01
N GLY A 402 -10.77 27.08 -20.12
CA GLY A 402 -9.42 27.50 -20.47
C GLY A 402 -9.44 28.78 -21.28
N VAL A 403 -8.27 29.32 -21.55
CA VAL A 403 -8.10 30.56 -22.32
C VAL A 403 -7.69 30.18 -23.75
N LEU A 404 -8.49 30.63 -24.72
CA LEU A 404 -8.20 30.49 -26.16
C LEU A 404 -7.71 31.84 -26.69
N LYS A 405 -6.53 31.82 -27.35
CA LYS A 405 -6.02 33.01 -28.03
C LYS A 405 -6.76 33.18 -29.34
N VAL A 406 -7.49 34.30 -29.45
CA VAL A 406 -8.11 34.69 -30.70
C VAL A 406 -7.01 35.17 -31.66
N GLN A 407 -6.89 34.56 -32.84
CA GLN A 407 -5.89 34.91 -33.84
C GLN A 407 -6.40 36.03 -34.76
N PHE A 408 -7.67 35.98 -35.14
CA PHE A 408 -8.34 36.99 -35.96
C PHE A 408 -9.87 36.88 -35.81
N THR A 409 -10.54 37.97 -36.07
CA THR A 409 -12.00 38.03 -36.17
C THR A 409 -12.38 38.60 -37.53
N PHE A 410 -13.47 38.12 -38.11
CA PHE A 410 -14.10 38.69 -39.30
C PHE A 410 -15.38 39.41 -38.86
N GLU A 411 -15.48 40.70 -39.20
CA GLU A 411 -16.76 41.41 -39.16
C GLU A 411 -17.55 41.09 -40.43
N GLY A 412 -18.81 40.67 -40.27
CA GLY A 412 -19.77 40.70 -41.36
C GLY A 412 -19.98 39.44 -42.18
N LEU A 413 -19.79 38.26 -41.61
CA LEU A 413 -20.44 37.06 -42.17
C LEU A 413 -21.76 36.86 -41.45
N PRO A 414 -22.91 36.81 -42.16
CA PRO A 414 -24.23 36.63 -41.60
C PRO A 414 -24.40 35.23 -40.97
#